data_99f5230e9a6fdb8f0d1808a163bdb235
#
_entry.id   99f5230e9a6fdb8f0d1808a163bdb235
#
_cell.length_a   1.000
_cell.length_b   1.000
_cell.length_c   1.000
_cell.angle_alpha   90.00
_cell.angle_beta   90.00
_cell.angle_gamma   90.00
#
_symmetry.space_group_name_H-M   'P 1'
#
loop_
_entity.id
_entity.type
_entity.pdbx_description
1 polymer ?
#
loop_
_entity_poly.entity_id
_entity_poly.type
_entity_poly.pdbx_seq_one_letter_code
_entity_poly.pdbx_strand_id
1 'polypeptide(L)'
;MIKRIADQLRSRNRIAIKTGRSILFLSPDEIRWIEANKTKTLFHTISGDYVVHEGISRLEEELDPEQFVRISRSIIVNIDQIRELQPWFRGDSRVVLYDGTILMWSRLYVSRLREILDQSLTKQAMH
;
A
#
# COMPACT_ATOMS: atom_id res chain seq x y z
N MET A 1 -5.57 -9.49 -24.80
CA MET A 1 -5.48 -8.05 -25.02
C MET A 1 -5.36 -7.27 -23.74
N ILE A 2 -6.26 -7.46 -22.78
CA ILE A 2 -6.22 -6.74 -21.49
C ILE A 2 -4.94 -7.05 -20.71
N LYS A 3 -4.54 -8.31 -20.62
CA LYS A 3 -3.32 -8.71 -19.93
C LYS A 3 -2.08 -8.06 -20.53
N ARG A 4 -2.05 -7.93 -21.86
CA ARG A 4 -0.93 -7.31 -22.58
C ARG A 4 -0.85 -5.81 -22.29
N ILE A 5 -2.01 -5.15 -22.24
CA ILE A 5 -2.08 -3.73 -21.90
C ILE A 5 -1.65 -3.51 -20.45
N ALA A 6 -2.10 -4.37 -19.54
CA ALA A 6 -1.73 -4.30 -18.14
C ALA A 6 -0.21 -4.46 -17.94
N ASP A 7 0.41 -5.40 -18.68
CA ASP A 7 1.85 -5.61 -18.64
C ASP A 7 2.60 -4.39 -19.15
N GLN A 8 2.13 -3.77 -20.25
CA GLN A 8 2.73 -2.55 -20.76
C GLN A 8 2.61 -1.39 -19.78
N LEU A 9 1.48 -1.27 -19.10
CA LEU A 9 1.25 -0.20 -18.12
C LEU A 9 2.09 -0.41 -16.87
N ARG A 10 2.30 -1.66 -16.45
CA ARG A 10 3.21 -1.96 -15.35
C ARG A 10 4.64 -1.55 -15.67
N SER A 11 5.09 -1.78 -16.91
CA SER A 11 6.41 -1.34 -17.34
C SER A 11 6.52 0.18 -17.34
N ARG A 12 5.39 0.90 -17.40
CA ARG A 12 5.31 2.35 -17.25
C ARG A 12 4.89 2.76 -15.84
N ASN A 13 5.02 1.84 -14.88
CA ASN A 13 4.70 2.08 -13.48
C ASN A 13 3.22 2.42 -13.26
N ARG A 14 2.34 1.69 -13.94
CA ARG A 14 0.89 1.81 -13.75
C ARG A 14 0.29 0.50 -13.28
N ILE A 15 -0.81 0.61 -12.52
CA ILE A 15 -1.55 -0.52 -11.96
C ILE A 15 -2.93 -0.54 -12.59
N ALA A 16 -3.33 -1.72 -13.11
CA ALA A 16 -4.67 -1.90 -13.66
C ALA A 16 -5.55 -2.60 -12.62
N ILE A 17 -6.68 -1.99 -12.26
CA ILE A 17 -7.65 -2.60 -11.37
C ILE A 17 -9.00 -2.68 -12.05
N LYS A 18 -9.73 -3.78 -11.78
CA LYS A 18 -11.08 -3.95 -12.31
C LYS A 18 -12.09 -3.55 -11.25
N THR A 19 -12.89 -2.53 -11.56
CA THR A 19 -13.95 -2.08 -10.67
C THR A 19 -15.25 -2.00 -11.46
N GLY A 20 -16.25 -2.82 -11.07
CA GLY A 20 -17.46 -2.96 -11.85
C GLY A 20 -17.16 -3.49 -13.24
N ARG A 21 -17.58 -2.75 -14.26
CA ARG A 21 -17.31 -3.09 -15.67
C ARG A 21 -16.11 -2.37 -16.24
N SER A 22 -15.53 -1.49 -15.45
CA SER A 22 -14.41 -0.65 -15.91
C SER A 22 -13.09 -1.22 -15.45
N ILE A 23 -12.06 -0.94 -16.22
CA ILE A 23 -10.68 -1.18 -15.84
C ILE A 23 -10.04 0.19 -15.67
N LEU A 24 -9.55 0.48 -14.47
CA LEU A 24 -8.87 1.73 -14.17
C LEU A 24 -7.37 1.51 -14.20
N PHE A 25 -6.66 2.48 -14.75
CA PHE A 25 -5.20 2.47 -14.79
C PHE A 25 -4.71 3.56 -13.85
N LEU A 26 -4.16 3.15 -12.72
CA LEU A 26 -3.73 4.06 -11.66
C LEU A 26 -2.21 4.17 -11.64
N SER A 27 -1.72 5.37 -11.43
CA SER A 27 -0.34 5.56 -11.02
C SER A 27 -0.21 5.10 -9.56
N PRO A 28 0.88 4.39 -9.19
CA PRO A 28 1.08 4.00 -7.80
C PRO A 28 0.98 5.18 -6.83
N ASP A 29 1.43 6.36 -7.25
CA ASP A 29 1.40 7.56 -6.40
C ASP A 29 -0.02 8.05 -6.10
N GLU A 30 -1.01 7.63 -6.88
CA GLU A 30 -2.40 7.95 -6.61
C GLU A 30 -2.99 7.11 -5.49
N ILE A 31 -2.39 5.98 -5.16
CA ILE A 31 -2.92 5.05 -4.16
C ILE A 31 -2.33 5.39 -2.81
N ARG A 32 -3.21 5.69 -1.85
CA ARG A 32 -2.79 6.00 -0.47
C ARG A 32 -2.64 4.74 0.36
N TRP A 33 -3.67 3.92 0.37
CA TRP A 33 -3.65 2.65 1.10
C TRP A 33 -4.76 1.75 0.59
N ILE A 34 -4.68 0.48 0.94
CA ILE A 34 -5.59 -0.56 0.45
C ILE A 34 -6.07 -1.36 1.65
N GLU A 35 -7.38 -1.63 1.73
CA GLU A 35 -7.92 -2.44 2.81
C GLU A 35 -8.80 -3.57 2.31
N ALA A 36 -8.68 -4.72 2.98
CA ALA A 36 -9.56 -5.85 2.73
C ALA A 36 -10.81 -5.73 3.58
N ASN A 37 -11.96 -5.96 2.98
CA ASN A 37 -13.25 -5.99 3.66
C ASN A 37 -14.02 -7.21 3.19
N LYS A 38 -13.92 -8.30 3.93
CA LYS A 38 -14.51 -9.59 3.56
C LYS A 38 -13.98 -10.09 2.21
N THR A 39 -14.85 -10.14 1.19
CA THR A 39 -14.48 -10.64 -0.14
C THR A 39 -14.04 -9.54 -1.09
N LYS A 40 -14.03 -8.30 -0.64
CA LYS A 40 -13.72 -7.14 -1.46
C LYS A 40 -12.47 -6.46 -0.94
N THR A 41 -11.84 -5.71 -1.83
CA THR A 41 -10.70 -4.86 -1.45
C THR A 41 -11.00 -3.44 -1.88
N LEU A 42 -10.74 -2.48 -1.00
CA LEU A 42 -10.95 -1.06 -1.29
C LEU A 42 -9.59 -0.39 -1.51
N PHE A 43 -9.49 0.31 -2.64
CA PHE A 43 -8.36 1.17 -2.94
C PHE A 43 -8.71 2.60 -2.56
N HIS A 44 -8.04 3.14 -1.56
CA HIS A 44 -8.19 4.54 -1.15
C HIS A 44 -7.18 5.37 -1.92
N THR A 45 -7.67 6.20 -2.82
CA THR A 45 -6.81 6.98 -3.73
C THR A 45 -7.06 8.47 -3.57
N ILE A 46 -6.23 9.27 -4.21
CA ILE A 46 -6.38 10.73 -4.19
C ILE A 46 -7.64 11.20 -4.92
N SER A 47 -8.16 10.37 -5.83
CA SER A 47 -9.36 10.71 -6.62
C SER A 47 -10.63 10.03 -6.10
N GLY A 48 -10.55 9.26 -5.02
CA GLY A 48 -11.69 8.56 -4.44
C GLY A 48 -11.38 7.12 -4.12
N ASP A 49 -12.41 6.40 -3.70
CA ASP A 49 -12.30 5.00 -3.30
C ASP A 49 -12.85 4.10 -4.40
N TYR A 50 -12.16 2.99 -4.65
CA TYR A 50 -12.57 2.02 -5.65
C TYR A 50 -12.66 0.63 -5.03
N VAL A 51 -13.72 -0.09 -5.36
CA VAL A 51 -13.94 -1.46 -4.88
C VAL A 51 -13.45 -2.44 -5.92
N VAL A 52 -12.62 -3.38 -5.50
CA VAL A 52 -12.06 -4.42 -6.35
C VAL A 52 -12.45 -5.77 -5.77
N HIS A 53 -12.94 -6.68 -6.62
CA HIS A 53 -13.38 -8.01 -6.21
C HIS A 53 -12.23 -9.02 -6.30
N GLU A 54 -11.11 -8.70 -5.65
CA GLU A 54 -9.96 -9.58 -5.52
C GLU A 54 -9.45 -9.51 -4.09
N GLY A 55 -8.83 -10.59 -3.63
CA GLY A 55 -8.26 -10.64 -2.29
C GLY A 55 -7.00 -9.80 -2.17
N ILE A 56 -6.78 -9.26 -0.99
CA ILE A 56 -5.64 -8.37 -0.73
C ILE A 56 -4.29 -9.08 -0.89
N SER A 57 -4.22 -10.37 -0.57
CA SER A 57 -2.98 -11.14 -0.71
C SER A 57 -2.56 -11.29 -2.17
N ARG A 58 -3.54 -11.48 -3.06
CA ARG A 58 -3.25 -11.55 -4.49
C ARG A 58 -2.81 -10.20 -5.03
N LEU A 59 -3.47 -9.13 -4.59
CA LEU A 59 -3.11 -7.78 -5.01
C LEU A 59 -1.72 -7.39 -4.52
N GLU A 60 -1.35 -7.84 -3.32
CA GLU A 60 -0.01 -7.60 -2.78
C GLU A 60 1.08 -8.13 -3.71
N GLU A 61 0.85 -9.28 -4.34
CA GLU A 61 1.82 -9.89 -5.24
C GLU A 61 2.10 -9.04 -6.49
N GLU A 62 1.13 -8.21 -6.88
CA GLU A 62 1.24 -7.37 -8.08
C GLU A 62 1.80 -5.98 -7.79
N LEU A 63 1.94 -5.61 -6.52
CA LEU A 63 2.41 -4.29 -6.12
C LEU A 63 3.91 -4.30 -5.88
N ASP A 64 4.54 -3.17 -6.15
CA ASP A 64 5.97 -2.98 -5.89
C ASP A 64 6.22 -3.00 -4.38
N PRO A 65 6.97 -3.98 -3.84
CA PRO A 65 7.23 -4.07 -2.42
C PRO A 65 8.11 -2.94 -1.87
N GLU A 66 8.78 -2.20 -2.74
CA GLU A 66 9.54 -1.01 -2.33
C GLU A 66 8.64 0.18 -2.04
N GLN A 67 7.42 0.17 -2.56
CA GLN A 67 6.47 1.26 -2.37
C GLN A 67 5.26 0.87 -1.51
N PHE A 68 4.80 -0.38 -1.62
CA PHE A 68 3.61 -0.85 -0.93
C PHE A 68 3.96 -1.93 0.07
N VAL A 69 3.55 -1.74 1.32
CA VAL A 69 3.89 -2.66 2.41
C VAL A 69 2.65 -3.13 3.13
N ARG A 70 2.57 -4.44 3.36
CA ARG A 70 1.52 -5.03 4.18
C ARG A 70 1.81 -4.71 5.65
N ILE A 71 0.88 -4.03 6.30
CA ILE A 71 1.06 -3.62 7.70
C ILE A 71 0.13 -4.36 8.66
N SER A 72 -0.85 -5.10 8.11
CA SER A 72 -1.72 -5.97 8.89
C SER A 72 -2.36 -6.99 7.95
N ARG A 73 -3.18 -7.88 8.51
CA ARG A 73 -3.91 -8.84 7.68
C ARG A 73 -4.78 -8.18 6.62
N SER A 74 -5.25 -6.98 6.89
CA SER A 74 -6.25 -6.32 6.06
C SER A 74 -5.77 -5.03 5.43
N ILE A 75 -4.52 -4.60 5.65
CA ILE A 75 -4.07 -3.29 5.17
C ILE A 75 -2.71 -3.36 4.50
N ILE A 76 -2.64 -2.73 3.33
CA ILE A 76 -1.39 -2.42 2.62
C ILE A 76 -1.30 -0.89 2.54
N VAL A 77 -0.16 -0.33 2.86
CA VAL A 77 0.03 1.11 2.82
C VAL A 77 1.08 1.49 1.77
N ASN A 78 0.86 2.63 1.11
CA ASN A 78 1.87 3.26 0.27
C ASN A 78 2.85 3.99 1.19
N ILE A 79 4.11 3.55 1.19
CA ILE A 79 5.14 4.11 2.08
C ILE A 79 5.30 5.61 1.86
N ASP A 80 5.18 6.07 0.63
CA ASP A 80 5.35 7.49 0.29
C ASP A 80 4.25 8.38 0.88
N GLN A 81 3.14 7.78 1.31
CA GLN A 81 2.03 8.51 1.94
C GLN A 81 2.19 8.62 3.45
N ILE A 82 3.16 7.94 4.03
CA ILE A 82 3.37 7.97 5.49
C ILE A 82 4.08 9.25 5.87
N ARG A 83 3.43 10.04 6.74
CA ARG A 83 4.03 11.24 7.31
C ARG A 83 4.74 10.94 8.61
N GLU A 84 4.19 10.05 9.43
CA GLU A 84 4.68 9.84 10.80
C GLU A 84 4.37 8.44 11.29
N LEU A 85 5.31 7.87 12.06
CA LEU A 85 5.11 6.62 12.78
C LEU A 85 5.22 6.91 14.26
N GLN A 86 4.25 6.44 15.04
CA GLN A 86 4.21 6.64 16.49
C GLN A 86 4.18 5.28 17.18
N PRO A 87 5.07 5.03 18.15
CA PRO A 87 4.94 3.82 18.96
C PRO A 87 3.56 3.76 19.62
N TRP A 88 3.00 2.57 19.68
CA TRP A 88 1.69 2.37 20.28
C TRP A 88 1.75 1.21 21.26
N PHE A 89 0.62 0.58 21.52
CA PHE A 89 0.55 -0.49 22.50
C PHE A 89 1.17 -1.80 22.00
N ARG A 90 1.92 -2.49 22.87
CA ARG A 90 2.36 -3.88 22.67
C ARG A 90 3.15 -4.12 21.39
N GLY A 91 3.91 -3.14 20.95
CA GLY A 91 4.74 -3.28 19.77
C GLY A 91 4.06 -2.92 18.46
N ASP A 92 2.78 -2.54 18.47
CA ASP A 92 2.12 -1.96 17.33
C ASP A 92 2.60 -0.52 17.13
N SER A 93 2.44 0.02 15.93
CA SER A 93 2.77 1.41 15.63
C SER A 93 1.58 2.09 14.96
N ARG A 94 1.35 3.34 15.34
CA ARG A 94 0.38 4.18 14.62
C ARG A 94 1.05 4.76 13.39
N VAL A 95 0.35 4.67 12.26
CA VAL A 95 0.80 5.22 10.98
C VAL A 95 -0.10 6.39 10.66
N VAL A 96 0.48 7.59 10.56
CA VAL A 96 -0.26 8.79 10.19
C VAL A 96 0.11 9.16 8.76
N LEU A 97 -0.88 9.19 7.89
CA LEU A 97 -0.68 9.56 6.49
C LEU A 97 -0.77 11.07 6.31
N TYR A 98 -0.26 11.57 5.19
CA TYR A 98 -0.27 13.01 4.92
C TYR A 98 -1.68 13.60 4.86
N ASP A 99 -2.69 12.80 4.50
CA ASP A 99 -4.08 13.25 4.47
C ASP A 99 -4.76 13.19 5.84
N GLY A 100 -4.05 12.77 6.88
CA GLY A 100 -4.60 12.65 8.23
C GLY A 100 -5.15 11.28 8.57
N THR A 101 -5.21 10.36 7.63
CA THR A 101 -5.66 8.98 7.91
C THR A 101 -4.72 8.33 8.92
N ILE A 102 -5.28 7.60 9.87
CA ILE A 102 -4.53 6.88 10.89
C ILE A 102 -4.76 5.39 10.70
N LEU A 103 -3.67 4.65 10.52
CA LEU A 103 -3.68 3.20 10.37
C LEU A 103 -2.85 2.59 11.48
N MET A 104 -2.99 1.28 11.68
CA MET A 104 -2.21 0.57 12.69
C MET A 104 -1.29 -0.44 12.02
N TRP A 105 0.00 -0.32 12.25
CA TRP A 105 0.99 -1.31 11.81
C TRP A 105 1.11 -2.36 12.89
N SER A 106 0.61 -3.55 12.61
CA SER A 106 0.59 -4.65 13.56
C SER A 106 2.02 -5.14 13.85
N ARG A 107 2.27 -5.44 15.12
CA ARG A 107 3.55 -6.03 15.54
C ARG A 107 3.88 -7.32 14.79
N LEU A 108 2.85 -8.03 14.30
CA LEU A 108 3.05 -9.26 13.54
C LEU A 108 3.66 -9.01 12.15
N TYR A 109 3.66 -7.76 11.71
CA TYR A 109 4.20 -7.32 10.41
C TYR A 109 5.39 -6.38 10.59
N VAL A 110 6.01 -6.36 11.75
CA VAL A 110 7.02 -5.37 12.12
C VAL A 110 8.37 -5.59 11.45
N SER A 111 8.68 -6.80 10.99
CA SER A 111 9.99 -7.07 10.39
C SER A 111 10.26 -6.19 9.16
N ARG A 112 9.25 -5.98 8.33
CA ARG A 112 9.41 -5.09 7.17
C ARG A 112 9.61 -3.64 7.57
N LEU A 113 8.94 -3.20 8.65
CA LEU A 113 9.14 -1.86 9.19
C LEU A 113 10.58 -1.66 9.65
N ARG A 114 11.15 -2.65 10.32
CA ARG A 114 12.55 -2.58 10.77
C ARG A 114 13.50 -2.47 9.59
N GLU A 115 13.28 -3.22 8.53
CA GLU A 115 14.09 -3.13 7.33
C GLU A 115 14.06 -1.72 6.73
N ILE A 116 12.88 -1.14 6.62
CA ILE A 116 12.70 0.20 6.06
C ILE A 116 13.40 1.24 6.92
N LEU A 117 13.21 1.18 8.24
CA LEU A 117 13.83 2.13 9.17
C LEU A 117 15.34 2.00 9.18
N ASP A 118 15.86 0.78 9.19
CA ASP A 118 17.30 0.54 9.19
C ASP A 118 17.96 1.14 7.95
N GLN A 119 17.35 0.95 6.79
CA GLN A 119 17.85 1.52 5.55
C GLN A 119 17.85 3.04 5.57
N SER A 120 16.75 3.64 6.00
CA SER A 120 16.60 5.09 6.04
C SER A 120 17.50 5.74 7.07
N LEU A 121 17.57 5.18 8.28
CA LEU A 121 18.40 5.72 9.35
C LEU A 121 19.89 5.55 9.04
N THR A 122 20.27 4.45 8.41
CA THR A 122 21.66 4.24 7.99
C THR A 122 22.08 5.29 6.98
N LYS A 123 21.22 5.62 6.02
CA LYS A 123 21.49 6.68 5.05
C LYS A 123 21.69 8.03 5.72
N GLN A 124 20.86 8.36 6.72
CA GLN A 124 21.00 9.62 7.45
C GLN A 124 22.24 9.65 8.32
N ALA A 125 22.59 8.53 8.93
CA ALA A 125 23.78 8.45 9.78
C ALA A 125 25.09 8.62 8.98
N MET A 126 25.03 8.40 7.68
CA MET A 126 26.19 8.58 6.79
C MET A 126 26.39 10.02 6.32
N HIS A 127 25.45 10.89 6.63
CA HIS A 127 25.55 12.31 6.35
C HIS A 127 26.01 13.09 7.56
#